data_586260b87369b13535842f86d9a15532
#
_entry.id   586260b87369b13535842f86d9a15532
#
_cell.length_a   1.000
_cell.length_b   1.000
_cell.length_c   1.000
_cell.angle_alpha   90.00
_cell.angle_beta   90.00
_cell.angle_gamma   90.00
#
_symmetry.space_group_name_H-M   'P 1'
#
loop_
_entity.id
_entity.type
_entity.pdbx_description
1 polymer ?
#
loop_
_entity_poly.entity_id
_entity_poly.type
_entity_poly.pdbx_seq_one_letter_code
_entity_poly.pdbx_strand_id
1 'polypeptide(L)'
;MAKPTPVTDTLARFVAEADFSTISEKALTNAKMHILDTLGAALVGVTTDTATIAFDYCKRVGHNDEATIWGTRQKASAPMAAFANGLLGHAIDFDDWDAFIHAGHPTCMVTAAVLSLGEVTGSSGEDLLKAYALGIEILTKIAANAPNVQDRGFHSTPVLGSIGAAIACASLLRLTPDKIKAALGITASGAGGIHRQQGSMVKPFHAANAARNGVEAALLAEKGFTADAAILEAPRGFCDTFFGPGTCNYEKMIENIGKPYFLESPGLGLKWHPCSAPQFLAADASLYLKRAHKIDFASVAKIEVNIPPLRYQRHYAAEVKTGLRGKFAINYVVAMCILDGKLELTTFTDEKVNQSQVQEALQKVKVICDETIPEPGPYCPVAVELKDGTRLSHTAKIAKGDPRNPMTEDEVVEKFRSNAKLVIADKQTEKLIAAVRDLEAVGNVQEMVDAMIPN
;
A
#
# COMPACT_ATOMS: atom_id res chain seq x y z
N MET A 1 36.16 -7.34 19.10
CA MET A 1 35.02 -6.81 18.30
C MET A 1 33.80 -6.73 19.21
N ALA A 2 33.08 -5.60 19.21
CA ALA A 2 31.82 -5.50 19.95
C ALA A 2 30.83 -6.57 19.41
N LYS A 3 30.03 -7.17 20.31
CA LYS A 3 28.95 -8.06 19.84
C LYS A 3 28.01 -7.26 18.93
N PRO A 4 27.60 -7.78 17.77
CA PRO A 4 26.62 -7.10 16.93
C PRO A 4 25.33 -6.88 17.71
N THR A 5 24.65 -5.78 17.45
CA THR A 5 23.32 -5.49 18.02
C THR A 5 22.35 -6.60 17.61
N PRO A 6 21.69 -7.31 18.53
CA PRO A 6 20.90 -8.50 18.21
C PRO A 6 19.49 -8.10 17.70
N VAL A 7 19.43 -7.55 16.50
CA VAL A 7 18.18 -7.03 15.92
C VAL A 7 17.14 -8.13 15.74
N THR A 8 17.51 -9.20 15.06
CA THR A 8 16.59 -10.32 14.78
C THR A 8 15.99 -10.91 16.05
N ASP A 9 16.82 -11.16 17.08
CA ASP A 9 16.36 -11.72 18.36
C ASP A 9 15.45 -10.74 19.13
N THR A 10 15.82 -9.46 19.17
CA THR A 10 15.05 -8.42 19.88
C THR A 10 13.66 -8.24 19.25
N LEU A 11 13.59 -8.14 17.92
CA LEU A 11 12.31 -8.02 17.22
C LEU A 11 11.45 -9.28 17.39
N ALA A 12 12.05 -10.47 17.32
CA ALA A 12 11.34 -11.72 17.51
C ALA A 12 10.75 -11.87 18.92
N ARG A 13 11.50 -11.48 19.96
CA ARG A 13 10.99 -11.44 21.34
C ARG A 13 9.87 -10.44 21.52
N PHE A 14 10.04 -9.23 21.01
CA PHE A 14 8.99 -8.22 21.06
C PHE A 14 7.68 -8.73 20.47
N VAL A 15 7.72 -9.40 19.32
CA VAL A 15 6.52 -9.96 18.67
C VAL A 15 5.91 -11.10 19.48
N ALA A 16 6.73 -12.00 20.03
CA ALA A 16 6.25 -13.15 20.81
C ALA A 16 5.63 -12.72 22.15
N GLU A 17 6.14 -11.65 22.76
CA GLU A 17 5.73 -11.15 24.08
C GLU A 17 4.66 -10.04 23.98
N ALA A 18 4.30 -9.59 22.77
CA ALA A 18 3.36 -8.51 22.57
C ALA A 18 1.95 -8.87 23.08
N ASP A 19 1.40 -8.00 23.92
CA ASP A 19 0.02 -8.07 24.39
C ASP A 19 -0.84 -7.05 23.65
N PHE A 20 -2.06 -7.42 23.27
CA PHE A 20 -3.01 -6.55 22.58
C PHE A 20 -3.27 -5.25 23.36
N SER A 21 -3.39 -5.35 24.69
CA SER A 21 -3.64 -4.20 25.56
C SER A 21 -2.54 -3.13 25.56
N THR A 22 -1.35 -3.46 25.02
CA THR A 22 -0.23 -2.50 24.89
C THR A 22 -0.29 -1.67 23.62
N ILE A 23 -1.17 -2.00 22.68
CA ILE A 23 -1.37 -1.25 21.43
C ILE A 23 -2.33 -0.11 21.72
N SER A 24 -1.94 1.13 21.42
CA SER A 24 -2.78 2.29 21.71
C SER A 24 -4.08 2.28 20.89
N GLU A 25 -5.14 2.81 21.45
CA GLU A 25 -6.45 2.96 20.78
C GLU A 25 -6.30 3.69 19.43
N LYS A 26 -5.44 4.71 19.36
CA LYS A 26 -5.17 5.43 18.13
C LYS A 26 -4.51 4.56 17.07
N ALA A 27 -3.55 3.72 17.46
CA ALA A 27 -2.92 2.76 16.52
C ALA A 27 -3.95 1.74 16.01
N LEU A 28 -4.83 1.23 16.89
CA LEU A 28 -5.90 0.30 16.51
C LEU A 28 -6.94 0.95 15.59
N THR A 29 -7.36 2.18 15.88
CA THR A 29 -8.27 2.94 15.01
C THR A 29 -7.67 3.13 13.62
N ASN A 30 -6.41 3.54 13.53
CA ASN A 30 -5.72 3.68 12.25
C ASN A 30 -5.58 2.33 11.53
N ALA A 31 -5.24 1.25 12.26
CA ALA A 31 -5.19 -0.10 11.69
C ALA A 31 -6.51 -0.49 11.02
N LYS A 32 -7.64 -0.27 11.70
CA LYS A 32 -8.98 -0.56 11.16
C LYS A 32 -9.26 0.22 9.87
N MET A 33 -8.89 1.51 9.84
CA MET A 33 -9.06 2.34 8.63
C MET A 33 -8.21 1.85 7.46
N HIS A 34 -6.97 1.47 7.70
CA HIS A 34 -6.08 0.92 6.68
C HIS A 34 -6.55 -0.44 6.15
N ILE A 35 -7.03 -1.32 7.05
CA ILE A 35 -7.62 -2.60 6.67
C ILE A 35 -8.86 -2.38 5.79
N LEU A 36 -9.80 -1.52 6.23
CA LEU A 36 -11.03 -1.22 5.48
C LEU A 36 -10.72 -0.67 4.08
N ASP A 37 -9.79 0.27 3.98
CA ASP A 37 -9.35 0.86 2.72
C ASP A 37 -8.79 -0.19 1.76
N THR A 38 -7.92 -1.07 2.28
CA THR A 38 -7.33 -2.17 1.49
C THR A 38 -8.38 -3.17 1.02
N LEU A 39 -9.35 -3.54 1.86
CA LEU A 39 -10.44 -4.42 1.45
C LEU A 39 -11.29 -3.79 0.34
N GLY A 40 -11.54 -2.48 0.43
CA GLY A 40 -12.22 -1.72 -0.62
C GLY A 40 -11.43 -1.70 -1.94
N ALA A 41 -10.11 -1.48 -1.87
CA ALA A 41 -9.24 -1.54 -3.04
C ALA A 41 -9.21 -2.96 -3.65
N ALA A 42 -9.19 -4.00 -2.80
CA ALA A 42 -9.20 -5.39 -3.25
C ALA A 42 -10.49 -5.76 -3.97
N LEU A 43 -11.66 -5.32 -3.48
CA LEU A 43 -12.93 -5.56 -4.16
C LEU A 43 -12.94 -4.96 -5.57
N VAL A 44 -12.43 -3.73 -5.75
CA VAL A 44 -12.26 -3.18 -7.12
C VAL A 44 -11.22 -3.99 -7.90
N GLY A 45 -10.15 -4.42 -7.25
CA GLY A 45 -9.11 -5.25 -7.86
C GLY A 45 -9.65 -6.48 -8.58
N VAL A 46 -10.74 -7.08 -8.06
CA VAL A 46 -11.44 -8.22 -8.67
C VAL A 46 -11.86 -7.96 -10.13
N THR A 47 -12.17 -6.73 -10.48
CA THR A 47 -12.68 -6.35 -11.81
C THR A 47 -11.57 -6.16 -12.86
N THR A 48 -10.31 -6.39 -12.49
CA THR A 48 -9.16 -6.15 -13.38
C THR A 48 -8.76 -7.42 -14.17
N ASP A 49 -8.16 -7.22 -15.35
CA ASP A 49 -7.59 -8.33 -16.14
C ASP A 49 -6.49 -9.07 -15.35
N THR A 50 -5.74 -8.34 -14.53
CA THR A 50 -4.70 -8.92 -13.68
C THR A 50 -5.29 -9.93 -12.69
N ALA A 51 -6.49 -9.64 -12.13
CA ALA A 51 -7.20 -10.55 -11.24
C ALA A 51 -7.67 -11.81 -11.97
N THR A 52 -8.23 -11.68 -13.17
CA THR A 52 -8.67 -12.82 -13.98
C THR A 52 -7.53 -13.81 -14.22
N ILE A 53 -6.35 -13.31 -14.59
CA ILE A 53 -5.14 -14.14 -14.79
C ILE A 53 -4.71 -14.81 -13.47
N ALA A 54 -4.76 -14.06 -12.35
CA ALA A 54 -4.38 -14.61 -11.04
C ALA A 54 -5.36 -15.69 -10.57
N PHE A 55 -6.67 -15.54 -10.80
CA PHE A 55 -7.68 -16.54 -10.46
C PHE A 55 -7.47 -17.84 -11.22
N ASP A 56 -7.23 -17.77 -12.52
CA ASP A 56 -6.92 -18.94 -13.33
C ASP A 56 -5.64 -19.64 -12.88
N TYR A 57 -4.62 -18.85 -12.53
CA TYR A 57 -3.39 -19.38 -11.96
C TYR A 57 -3.63 -20.09 -10.62
N CYS A 58 -4.33 -19.45 -9.69
CA CYS A 58 -4.66 -20.05 -8.38
C CYS A 58 -5.48 -21.32 -8.53
N LYS A 59 -6.47 -21.35 -9.44
CA LYS A 59 -7.26 -22.53 -9.74
C LYS A 59 -6.40 -23.68 -10.25
N ARG A 60 -5.35 -23.38 -11.03
CA ARG A 60 -4.45 -24.41 -11.58
C ARG A 60 -3.50 -25.00 -10.55
N VAL A 61 -3.01 -24.20 -9.58
CA VAL A 61 -1.93 -24.59 -8.67
C VAL A 61 -2.35 -24.75 -7.21
N GLY A 62 -3.49 -24.23 -6.81
CA GLY A 62 -3.91 -24.10 -5.42
C GLY A 62 -5.11 -24.95 -5.02
N HIS A 63 -5.04 -26.27 -5.16
CA HIS A 63 -6.17 -27.20 -5.02
C HIS A 63 -6.71 -27.47 -3.59
N ASN A 64 -6.47 -26.60 -2.61
CA ASN A 64 -7.05 -26.74 -1.27
C ASN A 64 -8.13 -25.69 -1.06
N ASP A 65 -9.29 -26.10 -0.53
CA ASP A 65 -10.41 -25.20 -0.21
C ASP A 65 -10.27 -24.61 1.21
N GLU A 66 -9.10 -24.05 1.53
CA GLU A 66 -8.77 -23.57 2.88
C GLU A 66 -9.22 -22.12 3.10
N ALA A 67 -8.77 -21.20 2.24
CA ALA A 67 -9.01 -19.77 2.39
C ALA A 67 -9.63 -19.16 1.13
N THR A 68 -10.47 -18.15 1.31
CA THR A 68 -11.27 -17.53 0.27
C THR A 68 -10.45 -16.49 -0.52
N ILE A 69 -10.56 -16.50 -1.85
CA ILE A 69 -10.14 -15.40 -2.70
C ILE A 69 -11.24 -14.33 -2.67
N TRP A 70 -10.93 -13.17 -2.14
CA TRP A 70 -11.90 -12.09 -1.88
C TRP A 70 -12.65 -11.66 -3.13
N GLY A 71 -13.92 -11.31 -2.96
CA GLY A 71 -14.79 -10.92 -4.06
C GLY A 71 -15.17 -12.07 -5.00
N THR A 72 -14.88 -13.31 -4.63
CA THR A 72 -15.21 -14.52 -5.40
C THR A 72 -15.73 -15.63 -4.49
N ARG A 73 -16.22 -16.72 -5.10
CA ARG A 73 -16.53 -17.98 -4.39
C ARG A 73 -15.39 -19.00 -4.44
N GLN A 74 -14.25 -18.61 -4.99
CA GLN A 74 -13.09 -19.50 -5.11
C GLN A 74 -12.32 -19.58 -3.80
N LYS A 75 -11.83 -20.78 -3.50
CA LYS A 75 -10.91 -21.02 -2.40
C LYS A 75 -9.58 -21.57 -2.92
N ALA A 76 -8.55 -21.41 -2.11
CA ALA A 76 -7.22 -21.93 -2.37
C ALA A 76 -6.54 -22.28 -1.05
N SER A 77 -5.33 -22.84 -1.09
CA SER A 77 -4.50 -22.93 0.12
C SER A 77 -4.22 -21.55 0.69
N ALA A 78 -4.03 -21.42 2.01
CA ALA A 78 -3.80 -20.11 2.63
C ALA A 78 -2.71 -19.27 1.94
N PRO A 79 -1.53 -19.82 1.55
CA PRO A 79 -0.53 -19.05 0.81
C PRO A 79 -1.03 -18.57 -0.56
N MET A 80 -1.80 -19.39 -1.28
CA MET A 80 -2.30 -19.01 -2.60
C MET A 80 -3.49 -18.05 -2.53
N ALA A 81 -4.33 -18.14 -1.50
CA ALA A 81 -5.34 -17.13 -1.23
C ALA A 81 -4.69 -15.79 -0.86
N ALA A 82 -3.65 -15.80 -0.01
CA ALA A 82 -2.86 -14.61 0.31
C ALA A 82 -2.21 -13.99 -0.94
N PHE A 83 -1.70 -14.82 -1.86
CA PHE A 83 -1.19 -14.38 -3.17
C PHE A 83 -2.28 -13.62 -3.95
N ALA A 84 -3.43 -14.24 -4.15
CA ALA A 84 -4.52 -13.62 -4.89
C ALA A 84 -4.99 -12.32 -4.21
N ASN A 85 -5.25 -12.37 -2.90
CA ASN A 85 -5.75 -11.25 -2.11
C ASN A 85 -4.76 -10.07 -2.04
N GLY A 86 -3.46 -10.35 -1.92
CA GLY A 86 -2.40 -9.34 -2.00
C GLY A 86 -2.31 -8.67 -3.37
N LEU A 87 -2.52 -9.45 -4.44
CA LEU A 87 -2.62 -8.91 -5.80
C LEU A 87 -3.82 -7.98 -5.93
N LEU A 88 -5.00 -8.42 -5.47
CA LEU A 88 -6.23 -7.65 -5.52
C LEU A 88 -6.10 -6.31 -4.78
N GLY A 89 -5.54 -6.34 -3.56
CA GLY A 89 -5.35 -5.14 -2.74
C GLY A 89 -4.50 -4.08 -3.41
N HIS A 90 -3.58 -4.48 -4.29
CA HIS A 90 -2.64 -3.57 -4.97
C HIS A 90 -2.91 -3.38 -6.47
N ALA A 91 -3.88 -4.10 -7.05
CA ALA A 91 -4.12 -4.14 -8.50
C ALA A 91 -4.44 -2.77 -9.11
N ILE A 92 -5.14 -1.93 -8.38
CA ILE A 92 -5.59 -0.62 -8.85
C ILE A 92 -4.73 0.56 -8.35
N ASP A 93 -3.69 0.28 -7.54
CA ASP A 93 -2.80 1.32 -6.97
C ASP A 93 -3.56 2.41 -6.18
N PHE A 94 -4.57 1.99 -5.38
CA PHE A 94 -5.46 2.89 -4.63
C PHE A 94 -5.56 2.52 -3.13
N ASP A 95 -4.60 1.75 -2.66
CA ASP A 95 -4.36 1.35 -1.27
C ASP A 95 -3.61 2.43 -0.47
N ASP A 96 -3.00 2.04 0.65
CA ASP A 96 -2.18 2.93 1.48
C ASP A 96 -0.87 3.38 0.79
N TRP A 97 -0.15 4.25 1.44
CA TRP A 97 1.20 4.67 1.05
C TRP A 97 1.97 5.22 2.24
N ASP A 98 3.29 5.12 2.17
CA ASP A 98 4.16 5.73 3.16
C ASP A 98 4.71 7.07 2.68
N ALA A 99 4.62 8.09 3.56
CA ALA A 99 5.03 9.46 3.29
C ALA A 99 6.44 9.79 3.80
N PHE A 100 7.09 8.92 4.61
CA PHE A 100 8.23 9.31 5.43
C PHE A 100 9.49 8.43 5.29
N ILE A 101 9.32 7.13 5.14
CA ILE A 101 10.39 6.13 5.35
C ILE A 101 10.60 5.19 4.16
N HIS A 102 9.97 5.44 3.03
CA HIS A 102 10.06 4.63 1.82
C HIS A 102 9.62 3.16 1.98
N ALA A 103 8.69 2.88 2.90
CA ALA A 103 8.13 1.54 3.10
C ALA A 103 7.22 1.06 1.96
N GLY A 104 6.79 1.97 1.09
CA GLY A 104 5.93 1.66 -0.06
C GLY A 104 4.46 1.57 0.32
N HIS A 105 3.84 0.40 0.11
CA HIS A 105 2.42 0.13 0.35
C HIS A 105 2.27 -1.04 1.35
N PRO A 106 2.44 -0.80 2.67
CA PRO A 106 2.60 -1.89 3.64
C PRO A 106 1.33 -2.71 3.89
N THR A 107 0.15 -2.11 3.84
CA THR A 107 -1.09 -2.72 4.33
C THR A 107 -1.58 -3.89 3.48
N CYS A 108 -1.54 -3.78 2.15
CA CYS A 108 -2.17 -4.78 1.28
C CYS A 108 -1.61 -6.19 1.47
N MET A 109 -0.29 -6.32 1.65
CA MET A 109 0.35 -7.63 1.84
C MET A 109 0.09 -8.19 3.22
N VAL A 110 0.20 -7.34 4.25
CA VAL A 110 0.01 -7.78 5.64
C VAL A 110 -1.44 -8.18 5.85
N THR A 111 -2.41 -7.38 5.40
CA THR A 111 -3.84 -7.71 5.50
C THR A 111 -4.17 -9.00 4.74
N ALA A 112 -3.67 -9.15 3.51
CA ALA A 112 -3.90 -10.35 2.72
C ALA A 112 -3.35 -11.61 3.40
N ALA A 113 -2.15 -11.53 3.96
CA ALA A 113 -1.52 -12.64 4.65
C ALA A 113 -2.27 -13.04 5.92
N VAL A 114 -2.55 -12.06 6.82
CA VAL A 114 -3.18 -12.37 8.12
C VAL A 114 -4.64 -12.79 7.97
N LEU A 115 -5.39 -12.20 7.04
CA LEU A 115 -6.80 -12.55 6.88
C LEU A 115 -6.95 -13.91 6.20
N SER A 116 -6.10 -14.24 5.19
CA SER A 116 -6.12 -15.57 4.58
C SER A 116 -5.68 -16.68 5.56
N LEU A 117 -4.67 -16.44 6.39
CA LEU A 117 -4.26 -17.40 7.41
C LEU A 117 -5.26 -17.43 8.57
N GLY A 118 -5.82 -16.29 8.96
CA GLY A 118 -6.82 -16.16 10.01
C GLY A 118 -8.12 -16.90 9.72
N GLU A 119 -8.56 -16.95 8.46
CA GLU A 119 -9.69 -17.76 8.01
C GLU A 119 -9.43 -19.24 8.31
N VAL A 120 -8.22 -19.74 8.01
CA VAL A 120 -7.86 -21.16 8.23
C VAL A 120 -7.70 -21.50 9.70
N THR A 121 -7.20 -20.57 10.50
CA THR A 121 -6.96 -20.79 11.94
C THR A 121 -8.16 -20.47 12.81
N GLY A 122 -9.24 -19.89 12.23
CA GLY A 122 -10.42 -19.45 12.99
C GLY A 122 -10.12 -18.30 13.94
N SER A 123 -9.20 -17.41 13.56
CA SER A 123 -8.73 -16.31 14.40
C SER A 123 -9.82 -15.28 14.68
N SER A 124 -9.73 -14.63 15.85
CA SER A 124 -10.57 -13.47 16.20
C SER A 124 -10.11 -12.20 15.50
N GLY A 125 -10.96 -11.18 15.48
CA GLY A 125 -10.59 -9.87 14.99
C GLY A 125 -9.52 -9.18 15.86
N GLU A 126 -9.50 -9.45 17.18
CA GLU A 126 -8.43 -8.98 18.07
C GLU A 126 -7.07 -9.60 17.69
N ASP A 127 -7.03 -10.93 17.44
CA ASP A 127 -5.80 -11.60 16.97
C ASP A 127 -5.34 -11.02 15.64
N LEU A 128 -6.27 -10.73 14.71
CA LEU A 128 -5.97 -10.13 13.42
C LEU A 128 -5.41 -8.70 13.56
N LEU A 129 -6.03 -7.85 14.39
CA LEU A 129 -5.56 -6.48 14.64
C LEU A 129 -4.17 -6.46 15.26
N LYS A 130 -3.94 -7.30 16.27
CA LYS A 130 -2.63 -7.44 16.91
C LYS A 130 -1.57 -7.87 15.89
N ALA A 131 -1.85 -8.92 15.14
CA ALA A 131 -0.94 -9.44 14.12
C ALA A 131 -0.62 -8.39 13.04
N TYR A 132 -1.65 -7.69 12.55
CA TYR A 132 -1.48 -6.60 11.60
C TYR A 132 -0.60 -5.49 12.16
N ALA A 133 -0.90 -4.99 13.36
CA ALA A 133 -0.15 -3.89 13.98
C ALA A 133 1.32 -4.25 14.18
N LEU A 134 1.63 -5.48 14.61
CA LEU A 134 3.00 -5.97 14.77
C LEU A 134 3.72 -6.11 13.44
N GLY A 135 3.05 -6.61 12.39
CA GLY A 135 3.63 -6.70 11.05
C GLY A 135 4.02 -5.32 10.51
N ILE A 136 3.13 -4.33 10.64
CA ILE A 136 3.40 -2.94 10.24
C ILE A 136 4.52 -2.34 11.08
N GLU A 137 4.50 -2.52 12.41
CA GLU A 137 5.54 -1.96 13.29
C GLU A 137 6.94 -2.46 12.90
N ILE A 138 7.11 -3.76 12.72
CA ILE A 138 8.45 -4.33 12.44
C ILE A 138 8.96 -3.91 11.07
N LEU A 139 8.13 -3.97 10.01
CA LEU A 139 8.58 -3.55 8.70
C LEU A 139 8.95 -2.06 8.66
N THR A 140 8.19 -1.22 9.37
CA THR A 140 8.45 0.23 9.42
C THR A 140 9.67 0.59 10.27
N LYS A 141 9.94 -0.17 11.34
CA LYS A 141 11.20 -0.04 12.12
C LYS A 141 12.42 -0.31 11.25
N ILE A 142 12.37 -1.33 10.40
CA ILE A 142 13.46 -1.63 9.46
C ILE A 142 13.57 -0.50 8.43
N ALA A 143 12.46 -0.13 7.79
CA ALA A 143 12.44 0.92 6.76
C ALA A 143 12.96 2.27 7.27
N ALA A 144 12.54 2.70 8.47
CA ALA A 144 12.93 3.98 9.06
C ALA A 144 14.43 4.07 9.40
N ASN A 145 15.10 2.93 9.50
CA ASN A 145 16.50 2.84 9.94
C ASN A 145 17.42 2.22 8.88
N ALA A 146 16.96 2.20 7.63
CA ALA A 146 17.67 1.73 6.46
C ALA A 146 17.60 2.78 5.33
N PRO A 147 18.57 2.81 4.40
CA PRO A 147 18.45 3.61 3.18
C PRO A 147 17.27 3.20 2.32
N ASN A 148 16.90 4.08 1.37
CA ASN A 148 15.85 3.74 0.40
C ASN A 148 16.30 2.57 -0.51
N VAL A 149 15.68 1.43 -0.37
CA VAL A 149 15.99 0.23 -1.17
C VAL A 149 15.76 0.44 -2.68
N GLN A 150 14.93 1.43 -3.05
CA GLN A 150 14.67 1.76 -4.45
C GLN A 150 15.92 2.32 -5.16
N ASP A 151 16.86 2.93 -4.42
CA ASP A 151 18.12 3.43 -4.99
C ASP A 151 19.02 2.29 -5.47
N ARG A 152 18.77 1.08 -4.98
CA ARG A 152 19.42 -0.16 -5.43
C ARG A 152 18.60 -0.93 -6.49
N GLY A 153 17.50 -0.36 -6.94
CA GLY A 153 16.66 -0.95 -7.98
C GLY A 153 15.61 -1.94 -7.48
N PHE A 154 15.43 -2.10 -6.17
CA PHE A 154 14.37 -2.94 -5.62
C PHE A 154 13.09 -2.13 -5.36
N HIS A 155 11.93 -2.79 -5.43
CA HIS A 155 10.66 -2.23 -5.01
C HIS A 155 10.47 -2.44 -3.51
N SER A 156 10.35 -1.35 -2.75
CA SER A 156 10.27 -1.41 -1.28
C SER A 156 9.08 -2.22 -0.76
N THR A 157 7.94 -2.08 -1.43
CA THR A 157 6.69 -2.78 -1.09
C THR A 157 6.90 -4.28 -0.85
N PRO A 158 7.40 -5.09 -1.80
CA PRO A 158 7.57 -6.53 -1.55
C PRO A 158 8.76 -6.86 -0.67
N VAL A 159 9.83 -6.09 -0.69
CA VAL A 159 11.02 -6.36 0.14
C VAL A 159 10.66 -6.26 1.62
N LEU A 160 10.10 -5.14 2.04
CA LEU A 160 9.70 -4.90 3.43
C LEU A 160 8.39 -5.63 3.78
N GLY A 161 7.45 -5.66 2.83
CA GLY A 161 6.15 -6.29 3.03
C GLY A 161 6.24 -7.80 3.27
N SER A 162 7.22 -8.49 2.69
CA SER A 162 7.48 -9.91 3.00
C SER A 162 7.81 -10.09 4.50
N ILE A 163 8.63 -9.21 5.05
CA ILE A 163 8.96 -9.21 6.49
C ILE A 163 7.70 -8.94 7.32
N GLY A 164 6.94 -7.88 6.98
CA GLY A 164 5.71 -7.52 7.70
C GLY A 164 4.67 -8.65 7.68
N ALA A 165 4.45 -9.27 6.53
CA ALA A 165 3.53 -10.39 6.38
C ALA A 165 3.97 -11.61 7.20
N ALA A 166 5.27 -11.95 7.20
CA ALA A 166 5.80 -13.07 7.98
C ALA A 166 5.67 -12.84 9.50
N ILE A 167 5.99 -11.64 9.97
CA ILE A 167 5.81 -11.26 11.39
C ILE A 167 4.34 -11.34 11.81
N ALA A 168 3.45 -10.78 10.99
CA ALA A 168 2.02 -10.81 11.27
C ALA A 168 1.48 -12.25 11.34
N CYS A 169 1.83 -13.10 10.38
CA CYS A 169 1.44 -14.51 10.39
C CYS A 169 2.06 -15.28 11.57
N ALA A 170 3.32 -15.00 11.90
CA ALA A 170 3.99 -15.61 13.04
C ALA A 170 3.34 -15.21 14.38
N SER A 171 2.90 -13.95 14.52
CA SER A 171 2.10 -13.49 15.68
C SER A 171 0.75 -14.21 15.75
N LEU A 172 0.05 -14.31 14.62
CA LEU A 172 -1.25 -14.99 14.54
C LEU A 172 -1.16 -16.46 14.97
N LEU A 173 -0.09 -17.15 14.57
CA LEU A 173 0.22 -18.53 14.97
C LEU A 173 0.84 -18.64 16.38
N ARG A 174 1.04 -17.52 17.08
CA ARG A 174 1.65 -17.47 18.43
C ARG A 174 2.99 -18.19 18.49
N LEU A 175 3.84 -17.98 17.48
CA LEU A 175 5.13 -18.66 17.38
C LEU A 175 6.10 -18.18 18.48
N THR A 176 6.97 -19.10 18.93
CA THR A 176 8.06 -18.77 19.85
C THR A 176 9.10 -17.86 19.18
N PRO A 177 9.94 -17.12 19.95
CA PRO A 177 10.98 -16.27 19.38
C PRO A 177 11.88 -16.99 18.37
N ASP A 178 12.27 -18.23 18.65
CA ASP A 178 13.12 -19.00 17.73
C ASP A 178 12.41 -19.33 16.41
N LYS A 179 11.12 -19.64 16.45
CA LYS A 179 10.33 -19.86 15.23
C LYS A 179 10.09 -18.55 14.46
N ILE A 180 9.93 -17.41 15.14
CA ILE A 180 9.83 -16.10 14.50
C ILE A 180 11.13 -15.76 13.78
N LYS A 181 12.30 -16.01 14.39
CA LYS A 181 13.61 -15.86 13.72
C LYS A 181 13.70 -16.73 12.47
N ALA A 182 13.20 -17.96 12.54
CA ALA A 182 13.17 -18.85 11.39
C ALA A 182 12.25 -18.32 10.28
N ALA A 183 11.04 -17.83 10.63
CA ALA A 183 10.11 -17.20 9.68
C ALA A 183 10.74 -15.97 8.99
N LEU A 184 11.46 -15.13 9.75
CA LEU A 184 12.22 -14.00 9.19
C LEU A 184 13.28 -14.46 8.18
N GLY A 185 14.05 -15.50 8.50
CA GLY A 185 15.08 -16.02 7.62
C GLY A 185 14.53 -16.65 6.33
N ILE A 186 13.42 -17.36 6.44
CA ILE A 186 12.74 -17.97 5.28
C ILE A 186 12.20 -16.88 4.37
N THR A 187 11.43 -15.93 4.93
CA THR A 187 10.83 -14.86 4.13
C THR A 187 11.87 -13.93 3.52
N ALA A 188 12.97 -13.65 4.21
CA ALA A 188 14.09 -12.86 3.69
C ALA A 188 14.68 -13.45 2.41
N SER A 189 14.72 -14.79 2.32
CA SER A 189 15.21 -15.50 1.14
C SER A 189 14.24 -15.46 -0.05
N GLY A 190 12.93 -15.29 0.21
CA GLY A 190 11.90 -15.11 -0.81
C GLY A 190 11.58 -13.66 -1.14
N ALA A 191 12.13 -12.70 -0.38
CA ALA A 191 11.89 -11.28 -0.61
C ALA A 191 12.53 -10.80 -1.91
N GLY A 192 11.89 -9.82 -2.56
CA GLY A 192 12.41 -9.25 -3.81
C GLY A 192 11.36 -8.48 -4.57
N GLY A 193 11.74 -8.02 -5.75
CA GLY A 193 10.89 -7.25 -6.65
C GLY A 193 11.69 -6.12 -7.29
N ILE A 194 11.59 -5.99 -8.61
CA ILE A 194 12.37 -5.02 -9.39
C ILE A 194 11.57 -3.74 -9.57
N HIS A 195 12.10 -2.61 -9.10
CA HIS A 195 11.45 -1.30 -9.13
C HIS A 195 11.01 -0.87 -10.54
N ARG A 196 11.74 -1.29 -11.57
CA ARG A 196 11.41 -0.97 -12.98
C ARG A 196 10.03 -1.45 -13.44
N GLN A 197 9.41 -2.38 -12.71
CA GLN A 197 8.10 -2.96 -13.05
C GLN A 197 6.91 -2.05 -12.71
N GLN A 198 7.13 -0.85 -12.22
CA GLN A 198 6.05 0.11 -11.98
C GLN A 198 5.31 0.45 -13.28
N GLY A 199 3.96 0.42 -13.23
CA GLY A 199 3.11 0.62 -14.40
C GLY A 199 2.89 -0.64 -15.25
N SER A 200 3.26 -1.81 -14.77
CA SER A 200 2.95 -3.12 -15.36
C SER A 200 2.16 -3.99 -14.38
N MET A 201 1.55 -5.09 -14.86
CA MET A 201 0.88 -6.10 -14.02
C MET A 201 1.82 -6.76 -13.00
N VAL A 202 3.14 -6.64 -13.18
CA VAL A 202 4.13 -7.16 -12.23
C VAL A 202 4.17 -6.33 -10.96
N LYS A 203 3.70 -5.07 -10.95
CA LYS A 203 3.65 -4.27 -9.73
C LYS A 203 2.73 -4.91 -8.67
N PRO A 204 1.44 -5.21 -8.92
CA PRO A 204 0.60 -5.94 -7.97
C PRO A 204 1.06 -7.38 -7.71
N PHE A 205 1.70 -8.07 -8.67
CA PHE A 205 2.34 -9.36 -8.43
C PHE A 205 3.40 -9.29 -7.30
N HIS A 206 4.10 -8.18 -7.15
CA HIS A 206 5.05 -8.00 -6.04
C HIS A 206 4.36 -8.09 -4.67
N ALA A 207 3.19 -7.44 -4.51
CA ALA A 207 2.40 -7.53 -3.28
C ALA A 207 1.86 -8.95 -3.05
N ALA A 208 1.35 -9.57 -4.11
CA ALA A 208 0.91 -10.97 -4.10
C ALA A 208 1.99 -11.91 -3.57
N ASN A 209 3.20 -11.79 -4.12
CA ASN A 209 4.32 -12.64 -3.76
C ASN A 209 4.78 -12.43 -2.31
N ALA A 210 4.78 -11.18 -1.84
CA ALA A 210 5.14 -10.85 -0.47
C ALA A 210 4.13 -11.42 0.55
N ALA A 211 2.82 -11.31 0.28
CA ALA A 211 1.79 -11.90 1.13
C ALA A 211 1.92 -13.42 1.21
N ARG A 212 2.06 -14.10 0.06
CA ARG A 212 2.31 -15.54 0.01
C ARG A 212 3.55 -15.94 0.80
N ASN A 213 4.69 -15.29 0.56
CA ASN A 213 5.95 -15.59 1.23
C ASN A 213 5.83 -15.48 2.76
N GLY A 214 5.07 -14.49 3.25
CA GLY A 214 4.84 -14.33 4.69
C GLY A 214 4.08 -15.51 5.29
N VAL A 215 3.01 -15.97 4.63
CA VAL A 215 2.23 -17.14 5.07
C VAL A 215 3.08 -18.41 5.01
N GLU A 216 3.76 -18.66 3.89
CA GLU A 216 4.63 -19.84 3.72
C GLU A 216 5.73 -19.87 4.78
N ALA A 217 6.39 -18.75 5.06
CA ALA A 217 7.45 -18.66 6.04
C ALA A 217 6.97 -18.98 7.45
N ALA A 218 5.81 -18.44 7.85
CA ALA A 218 5.25 -18.71 9.18
C ALA A 218 4.83 -20.18 9.33
N LEU A 219 4.18 -20.77 8.34
CA LEU A 219 3.77 -22.18 8.34
C LEU A 219 4.98 -23.14 8.37
N LEU A 220 6.03 -22.86 7.60
CA LEU A 220 7.26 -23.67 7.63
C LEU A 220 7.96 -23.57 8.98
N ALA A 221 8.08 -22.37 9.54
CA ALA A 221 8.68 -22.15 10.86
C ALA A 221 7.86 -22.83 11.98
N GLU A 222 6.53 -22.82 11.87
CA GLU A 222 5.65 -23.56 12.78
C GLU A 222 6.02 -25.05 12.84
N LYS A 223 6.33 -25.65 11.69
CA LYS A 223 6.71 -27.07 11.56
C LYS A 223 8.17 -27.35 11.93
N GLY A 224 8.94 -26.32 12.29
CA GLY A 224 10.33 -26.47 12.75
C GLY A 224 11.39 -26.31 11.65
N PHE A 225 11.04 -25.71 10.52
CA PHE A 225 12.03 -25.30 9.53
C PHE A 225 12.97 -24.27 10.13
N THR A 226 14.28 -24.38 9.90
CA THR A 226 15.31 -23.56 10.53
C THR A 226 15.90 -22.55 9.55
N ALA A 227 16.38 -21.42 10.07
CA ALA A 227 17.10 -20.39 9.33
C ALA A 227 18.19 -19.75 10.20
N ASP A 228 18.99 -18.86 9.63
CA ASP A 228 19.98 -18.09 10.36
C ASP A 228 19.30 -17.20 11.41
N ALA A 229 19.75 -17.31 12.67
CA ALA A 229 19.13 -16.61 13.80
C ALA A 229 19.40 -15.10 13.84
N ALA A 230 20.35 -14.60 13.03
CA ALA A 230 20.74 -13.20 12.92
C ALA A 230 20.52 -12.64 11.51
N ILE A 231 19.51 -13.17 10.79
CA ILE A 231 19.29 -12.92 9.36
C ILE A 231 19.20 -11.43 9.00
N LEU A 232 18.72 -10.57 9.88
CA LEU A 232 18.59 -9.15 9.57
C LEU A 232 19.95 -8.46 9.63
N GLU A 233 20.74 -8.67 10.70
CA GLU A 233 21.96 -7.92 11.00
C GLU A 233 23.26 -8.65 10.61
N ALA A 234 23.21 -9.93 10.30
CA ALA A 234 24.43 -10.68 9.94
C ALA A 234 25.04 -10.20 8.61
N PRO A 235 26.37 -10.27 8.44
CA PRO A 235 27.00 -10.01 7.14
C PRO A 235 26.39 -10.85 6.03
N ARG A 236 26.04 -10.20 4.92
CA ARG A 236 25.30 -10.80 3.80
C ARG A 236 23.88 -11.27 4.15
N GLY A 237 23.35 -10.85 5.29
CA GLY A 237 21.96 -11.02 5.67
C GLY A 237 21.02 -10.06 4.92
N PHE A 238 19.79 -9.94 5.39
CA PHE A 238 18.75 -9.16 4.73
C PHE A 238 19.16 -7.68 4.55
N CYS A 239 19.62 -7.03 5.64
CA CYS A 239 19.96 -5.62 5.59
C CYS A 239 21.14 -5.35 4.64
N ASP A 240 22.21 -6.11 4.74
CA ASP A 240 23.35 -5.96 3.84
C ASP A 240 22.99 -6.18 2.38
N THR A 241 22.13 -7.17 2.11
CA THR A 241 21.72 -7.54 0.76
C THR A 241 20.85 -6.47 0.12
N PHE A 242 19.81 -6.01 0.80
CA PHE A 242 18.84 -5.09 0.22
C PHE A 242 19.23 -3.62 0.37
N PHE A 243 19.88 -3.23 1.46
CA PHE A 243 20.19 -1.83 1.72
C PHE A 243 21.68 -1.48 1.54
N GLY A 244 22.55 -2.46 1.58
CA GLY A 244 24.02 -2.30 1.46
C GLY A 244 24.73 -2.51 2.79
N PRO A 245 25.96 -3.09 2.75
CA PRO A 245 26.72 -3.39 3.95
C PRO A 245 26.98 -2.15 4.81
N GLY A 246 26.66 -2.24 6.11
CA GLY A 246 26.95 -1.20 7.08
C GLY A 246 26.12 0.10 6.94
N THR A 247 25.06 0.11 6.14
CA THR A 247 24.23 1.30 5.90
C THR A 247 23.06 1.43 6.86
N CYS A 248 22.66 0.34 7.51
CA CYS A 248 21.52 0.29 8.43
C CYS A 248 21.92 0.69 9.85
N ASN A 249 21.02 1.38 10.56
CA ASN A 249 21.19 1.71 11.96
C ASN A 249 20.49 0.68 12.85
N TYR A 250 21.20 -0.39 13.20
CA TYR A 250 20.68 -1.51 13.98
C TYR A 250 20.24 -1.12 15.39
N GLU A 251 20.91 -0.17 16.03
CA GLU A 251 20.53 0.28 17.38
C GLU A 251 19.16 0.95 17.36
N LYS A 252 18.92 1.83 16.39
CA LYS A 252 17.62 2.49 16.24
C LYS A 252 16.50 1.56 15.78
N MET A 253 16.81 0.47 15.09
CA MET A 253 15.79 -0.54 14.72
C MET A 253 15.13 -1.18 15.93
N ILE A 254 15.86 -1.29 17.05
CA ILE A 254 15.36 -1.92 18.28
C ILE A 254 15.03 -0.92 19.38
N GLU A 255 15.27 0.37 19.14
CA GLU A 255 14.95 1.43 20.09
C GLU A 255 13.45 1.77 20.06
N ASN A 256 12.81 1.84 21.25
CA ASN A 256 11.41 2.28 21.37
C ASN A 256 10.41 1.55 20.45
N ILE A 257 10.54 0.23 20.27
CA ILE A 257 9.61 -0.56 19.47
C ILE A 257 8.22 -0.46 20.09
N GLY A 258 7.20 -0.07 19.29
CA GLY A 258 5.83 0.11 19.76
C GLY A 258 5.60 1.33 20.67
N LYS A 259 6.55 2.28 20.73
CA LYS A 259 6.44 3.44 21.66
C LYS A 259 6.82 4.77 20.97
N PRO A 260 5.90 5.44 20.28
CA PRO A 260 4.58 4.92 19.87
C PRO A 260 4.70 3.89 18.72
N TYR A 261 3.64 3.12 18.47
CA TYR A 261 3.52 2.34 17.25
C TYR A 261 3.56 3.26 16.03
N PHE A 262 4.18 2.79 14.93
CA PHE A 262 4.23 3.58 13.69
C PHE A 262 2.85 3.96 13.17
N LEU A 263 1.87 3.09 13.31
CA LEU A 263 0.46 3.36 12.97
C LEU A 263 -0.13 4.55 13.74
N GLU A 264 0.36 4.84 14.96
CA GLU A 264 -0.05 6.01 15.72
C GLU A 264 0.70 7.27 15.29
N SER A 265 2.04 7.14 15.13
CA SER A 265 2.92 8.25 14.78
C SER A 265 4.24 7.73 14.18
N PRO A 266 4.65 8.24 13.01
CA PRO A 266 4.04 9.29 12.21
C PRO A 266 2.77 8.87 11.46
N GLY A 267 2.51 7.56 11.32
CA GLY A 267 1.38 6.99 10.61
C GLY A 267 1.64 6.71 9.13
N LEU A 268 0.71 6.00 8.52
CA LEU A 268 0.65 5.74 7.08
C LEU A 268 -0.40 6.64 6.43
N GLY A 269 -0.22 6.96 5.16
CA GLY A 269 -1.20 7.68 4.37
C GLY A 269 -2.21 6.75 3.71
N LEU A 270 -3.42 7.27 3.45
CA LEU A 270 -4.42 6.64 2.61
C LEU A 270 -4.59 7.43 1.33
N LYS A 271 -4.59 6.77 0.17
CA LYS A 271 -4.72 7.48 -1.10
C LYS A 271 -6.12 8.07 -1.26
N TRP A 272 -6.18 9.39 -1.35
CA TRP A 272 -7.39 10.13 -1.72
C TRP A 272 -7.64 10.09 -3.22
N HIS A 273 -6.57 10.07 -4.02
CA HIS A 273 -6.63 10.01 -5.48
C HIS A 273 -6.18 8.62 -5.98
N PRO A 274 -6.88 8.02 -6.97
CA PRO A 274 -6.54 6.70 -7.50
C PRO A 274 -5.36 6.74 -8.48
N CYS A 275 -4.26 7.38 -8.07
CA CYS A 275 -3.02 7.51 -8.86
C CYS A 275 -1.77 7.41 -7.97
N SER A 276 -0.61 7.50 -8.57
CA SER A 276 0.68 7.43 -7.87
C SER A 276 0.89 8.61 -6.91
N ALA A 277 1.30 8.35 -5.68
CA ALA A 277 1.44 9.35 -4.61
C ALA A 277 2.30 10.59 -4.97
N PRO A 278 3.41 10.50 -5.73
CA PRO A 278 4.15 11.69 -6.16
C PRO A 278 3.34 12.75 -6.91
N GLN A 279 2.13 12.43 -7.36
CA GLN A 279 1.25 13.33 -8.12
C GLN A 279 0.20 14.02 -7.25
N PHE A 280 0.04 13.63 -5.99
CA PHE A 280 -1.03 14.13 -5.12
C PHE A 280 -1.00 15.64 -4.93
N LEU A 281 0.19 16.21 -4.70
CA LEU A 281 0.30 17.67 -4.55
C LEU A 281 -0.14 18.43 -5.81
N ALA A 282 0.20 17.91 -7.00
CA ALA A 282 -0.23 18.50 -8.26
C ALA A 282 -1.75 18.36 -8.46
N ALA A 283 -2.31 17.21 -8.09
CA ALA A 283 -3.75 16.97 -8.11
C ALA A 283 -4.49 17.93 -7.18
N ASP A 284 -4.06 18.03 -5.91
CA ASP A 284 -4.68 18.89 -4.91
C ASP A 284 -4.62 20.37 -5.31
N ALA A 285 -3.46 20.84 -5.80
CA ALA A 285 -3.32 22.22 -6.29
C ALA A 285 -4.25 22.51 -7.48
N SER A 286 -4.33 21.57 -8.41
CA SER A 286 -5.19 21.69 -9.61
C SER A 286 -6.67 21.69 -9.24
N LEU A 287 -7.10 20.77 -8.38
CA LEU A 287 -8.48 20.69 -7.90
C LEU A 287 -8.87 21.91 -7.08
N TYR A 288 -7.96 22.46 -6.27
CA TYR A 288 -8.19 23.70 -5.55
C TYR A 288 -8.47 24.85 -6.55
N LEU A 289 -7.60 25.05 -7.53
CA LEU A 289 -7.79 26.08 -8.55
C LEU A 289 -9.11 25.92 -9.29
N LYS A 290 -9.42 24.71 -9.75
CA LYS A 290 -10.68 24.37 -10.44
C LYS A 290 -11.90 24.77 -9.63
N ARG A 291 -11.92 24.44 -8.35
CA ARG A 291 -13.07 24.66 -7.46
C ARG A 291 -13.17 26.12 -6.99
N ALA A 292 -12.06 26.69 -6.49
CA ALA A 292 -12.04 28.04 -5.93
C ALA A 292 -12.38 29.12 -6.96
N HIS A 293 -11.94 28.94 -8.20
CA HIS A 293 -12.16 29.89 -9.29
C HIS A 293 -13.24 29.45 -10.29
N LYS A 294 -13.90 28.30 -10.05
CA LYS A 294 -14.93 27.74 -10.93
C LYS A 294 -14.48 27.70 -12.41
N ILE A 295 -13.22 27.31 -12.64
CA ILE A 295 -12.60 27.35 -13.97
C ILE A 295 -13.41 26.53 -14.97
N ASP A 296 -13.90 27.15 -16.03
CA ASP A 296 -14.40 26.45 -17.21
C ASP A 296 -13.20 26.03 -18.08
N PHE A 297 -13.08 24.73 -18.39
CA PHE A 297 -11.97 24.23 -19.21
C PHE A 297 -11.91 24.92 -20.60
N ALA A 298 -13.05 25.31 -21.18
CA ALA A 298 -13.08 25.99 -22.45
C ALA A 298 -12.35 27.35 -22.44
N SER A 299 -12.27 27.99 -21.26
CA SER A 299 -11.53 29.24 -21.04
C SER A 299 -10.02 29.06 -20.84
N VAL A 300 -9.55 27.83 -20.63
CA VAL A 300 -8.13 27.56 -20.33
C VAL A 300 -7.28 27.67 -21.59
N ALA A 301 -6.25 28.49 -21.52
CA ALA A 301 -5.21 28.61 -22.57
C ALA A 301 -4.05 27.66 -22.28
N LYS A 302 -3.56 27.63 -21.04
CA LYS A 302 -2.38 26.86 -20.63
C LYS A 302 -2.43 26.47 -19.15
N ILE A 303 -1.82 25.34 -18.80
CA ILE A 303 -1.62 24.87 -17.43
C ILE A 303 -0.12 24.63 -17.25
N GLU A 304 0.46 25.14 -16.18
CA GLU A 304 1.86 24.92 -15.81
C GLU A 304 1.94 24.19 -14.47
N VAL A 305 2.79 23.17 -14.38
CA VAL A 305 3.10 22.45 -13.16
C VAL A 305 4.60 22.33 -12.99
N ASN A 306 5.11 22.81 -11.85
CA ASN A 306 6.53 22.79 -11.54
C ASN A 306 6.85 21.63 -10.61
N ILE A 307 7.83 20.82 -10.99
CA ILE A 307 8.27 19.63 -10.21
C ILE A 307 9.78 19.48 -10.27
N PRO A 308 10.41 18.89 -9.23
CA PRO A 308 11.85 18.71 -9.20
C PRO A 308 12.34 17.67 -10.23
N PRO A 309 13.65 17.65 -10.55
CA PRO A 309 14.22 16.85 -11.63
C PRO A 309 13.93 15.35 -11.57
N LEU A 310 14.09 14.73 -10.41
CA LEU A 310 13.84 13.29 -10.25
C LEU A 310 12.37 12.94 -10.47
N ARG A 311 11.46 13.78 -9.96
CA ARG A 311 10.02 13.62 -10.19
C ARG A 311 9.68 13.84 -11.67
N TYR A 312 10.28 14.80 -12.33
CA TYR A 312 10.12 15.03 -13.77
C TYR A 312 10.53 13.80 -14.58
N GLN A 313 11.72 13.26 -14.31
CA GLN A 313 12.24 12.06 -14.98
C GLN A 313 11.31 10.84 -14.82
N ARG A 314 10.72 10.66 -13.65
CA ARG A 314 9.92 9.47 -13.31
C ARG A 314 8.45 9.59 -13.72
N HIS A 315 7.88 10.78 -13.65
CA HIS A 315 6.42 10.98 -13.69
C HIS A 315 5.93 11.90 -14.82
N TYR A 316 6.79 12.50 -15.60
CA TYR A 316 6.39 13.10 -16.87
C TYR A 316 6.23 12.03 -17.96
N ALA A 317 5.18 12.14 -18.78
CA ALA A 317 4.98 11.26 -19.91
C ALA A 317 4.66 12.09 -21.16
N ALA A 318 5.53 12.04 -22.16
CA ALA A 318 5.30 12.73 -23.44
C ALA A 318 4.02 12.25 -24.13
N GLU A 319 3.72 10.96 -23.99
CA GLU A 319 2.49 10.33 -24.47
C GLU A 319 1.80 9.52 -23.36
N VAL A 320 0.46 9.67 -23.27
CA VAL A 320 -0.38 8.86 -22.39
C VAL A 320 -1.45 8.21 -23.25
N LYS A 321 -1.40 6.89 -23.41
CA LYS A 321 -2.30 6.11 -24.27
C LYS A 321 -3.14 5.08 -23.49
N THR A 322 -2.77 4.80 -22.24
CA THR A 322 -3.48 3.84 -21.40
C THR A 322 -3.81 4.45 -20.04
N GLY A 323 -4.91 4.00 -19.43
CA GLY A 323 -5.32 4.41 -18.10
C GLY A 323 -4.25 4.09 -17.05
N LEU A 324 -3.63 2.91 -17.15
CA LEU A 324 -2.53 2.51 -16.27
C LEU A 324 -1.35 3.49 -16.37
N ARG A 325 -0.94 3.91 -17.58
CA ARG A 325 0.09 4.93 -17.73
C ARG A 325 -0.34 6.28 -17.15
N GLY A 326 -1.61 6.65 -17.32
CA GLY A 326 -2.20 7.87 -16.78
C GLY A 326 -2.04 7.99 -15.26
N LYS A 327 -2.16 6.88 -14.52
CA LYS A 327 -1.94 6.86 -13.07
C LYS A 327 -0.53 7.30 -12.64
N PHE A 328 0.45 7.22 -13.52
CA PHE A 328 1.85 7.56 -13.27
C PHE A 328 2.32 8.79 -14.07
N ALA A 329 1.42 9.51 -14.76
CA ALA A 329 1.72 10.65 -15.61
C ALA A 329 1.16 11.95 -15.01
N ILE A 330 2.05 12.81 -14.49
CA ILE A 330 1.64 14.04 -13.79
C ILE A 330 0.87 15.02 -14.70
N ASN A 331 1.27 15.11 -15.95
CA ASN A 331 0.56 15.92 -16.96
C ASN A 331 -0.88 15.43 -17.17
N TYR A 332 -1.10 14.11 -17.17
CA TYR A 332 -2.45 13.54 -17.28
C TYR A 332 -3.29 13.86 -16.03
N VAL A 333 -2.74 13.65 -14.84
CA VAL A 333 -3.44 13.93 -13.58
C VAL A 333 -3.86 15.41 -13.51
N VAL A 334 -2.95 16.33 -13.80
CA VAL A 334 -3.23 17.77 -13.80
C VAL A 334 -4.28 18.14 -14.87
N ALA A 335 -4.18 17.59 -16.08
CA ALA A 335 -5.16 17.80 -17.14
C ALA A 335 -6.56 17.37 -16.69
N MET A 336 -6.69 16.18 -16.11
CA MET A 336 -7.98 15.64 -15.66
C MET A 336 -8.57 16.44 -14.49
N CYS A 337 -7.76 16.89 -13.55
CA CYS A 337 -8.22 17.75 -12.46
C CYS A 337 -8.85 19.06 -12.97
N ILE A 338 -8.26 19.68 -13.97
CA ILE A 338 -8.77 20.95 -14.55
C ILE A 338 -9.94 20.68 -15.51
N LEU A 339 -9.92 19.58 -16.25
CA LEU A 339 -11.00 19.21 -17.17
C LEU A 339 -12.27 18.78 -16.40
N ASP A 340 -12.17 17.69 -15.64
CA ASP A 340 -13.33 17.05 -14.99
C ASP A 340 -13.61 17.56 -13.56
N GLY A 341 -12.64 18.24 -12.90
CA GLY A 341 -12.78 18.73 -11.53
C GLY A 341 -12.76 17.64 -10.45
N LYS A 342 -12.41 16.41 -10.81
CA LYS A 342 -12.32 15.23 -9.94
C LYS A 342 -11.37 14.19 -10.53
N LEU A 343 -10.90 13.29 -9.66
CA LEU A 343 -10.18 12.09 -10.06
C LEU A 343 -10.91 10.87 -9.46
N GLU A 344 -11.38 10.00 -10.32
CA GLU A 344 -12.07 8.77 -9.98
C GLU A 344 -11.39 7.58 -10.66
N LEU A 345 -11.75 6.36 -10.30
CA LEU A 345 -11.22 5.15 -10.97
C LEU A 345 -11.49 5.18 -12.48
N THR A 346 -12.66 5.67 -12.88
CA THR A 346 -13.05 5.83 -14.29
C THR A 346 -12.22 6.87 -15.05
N THR A 347 -11.52 7.77 -14.35
CA THR A 347 -10.56 8.69 -14.96
C THR A 347 -9.39 7.94 -15.61
N PHE A 348 -9.04 6.76 -15.08
CA PHE A 348 -7.85 5.99 -15.48
C PHE A 348 -8.19 4.74 -16.29
N THR A 349 -9.11 4.87 -17.24
CA THR A 349 -9.41 3.84 -18.24
C THR A 349 -8.80 4.19 -19.60
N ASP A 350 -8.51 3.17 -20.41
CA ASP A 350 -7.97 3.39 -21.77
C ASP A 350 -8.93 4.17 -22.64
N GLU A 351 -10.24 3.92 -22.49
CA GLU A 351 -11.29 4.66 -23.18
C GLU A 351 -11.27 6.15 -22.81
N LYS A 352 -11.19 6.48 -21.52
CA LYS A 352 -11.16 7.88 -21.05
C LYS A 352 -9.93 8.61 -21.55
N VAL A 353 -8.75 7.98 -21.46
CA VAL A 353 -7.48 8.55 -21.92
C VAL A 353 -7.55 8.93 -23.40
N ASN A 354 -8.16 8.11 -24.24
CA ASN A 354 -8.18 8.30 -25.70
C ASN A 354 -9.33 9.21 -26.20
N GLN A 355 -10.13 9.81 -25.32
CA GLN A 355 -11.11 10.83 -25.71
C GLN A 355 -10.41 12.06 -26.26
N SER A 356 -10.95 12.64 -27.35
CA SER A 356 -10.36 13.81 -28.02
C SER A 356 -10.20 15.01 -27.08
N GLN A 357 -11.19 15.26 -26.21
CA GLN A 357 -11.15 16.32 -25.22
C GLN A 357 -10.03 16.13 -24.18
N VAL A 358 -9.74 14.87 -23.80
CA VAL A 358 -8.65 14.55 -22.88
C VAL A 358 -7.29 14.76 -23.56
N GLN A 359 -7.16 14.36 -24.81
CA GLN A 359 -5.93 14.60 -25.59
C GLN A 359 -5.70 16.11 -25.82
N GLU A 360 -6.76 16.90 -26.05
CA GLU A 360 -6.67 18.37 -26.08
C GLU A 360 -6.20 18.93 -24.73
N ALA A 361 -6.76 18.44 -23.62
CA ALA A 361 -6.37 18.87 -22.28
C ALA A 361 -4.89 18.61 -22.00
N LEU A 362 -4.38 17.44 -22.39
CA LEU A 362 -2.95 17.09 -22.27
C LEU A 362 -2.04 18.08 -23.01
N GLN A 363 -2.44 18.55 -24.19
CA GLN A 363 -1.65 19.52 -24.96
C GLN A 363 -1.54 20.90 -24.28
N LYS A 364 -2.48 21.25 -23.40
CA LYS A 364 -2.45 22.50 -22.63
C LYS A 364 -1.53 22.43 -21.40
N VAL A 365 -1.11 21.23 -20.98
CA VAL A 365 -0.26 21.06 -19.78
C VAL A 365 1.21 21.11 -20.14
N LYS A 366 1.91 22.09 -19.54
CA LYS A 366 3.36 22.20 -19.56
C LYS A 366 3.93 21.78 -18.21
N VAL A 367 4.64 20.67 -18.19
CA VAL A 367 5.43 20.25 -17.02
C VAL A 367 6.79 20.92 -17.08
N ILE A 368 7.16 21.58 -15.99
CA ILE A 368 8.42 22.32 -15.86
C ILE A 368 9.32 21.58 -14.89
N CYS A 369 10.50 21.17 -15.37
CA CYS A 369 11.56 20.68 -14.52
C CYS A 369 12.16 21.88 -13.78
N ASP A 370 11.89 22.00 -12.49
CA ASP A 370 12.29 23.14 -11.66
C ASP A 370 13.36 22.72 -10.66
N GLU A 371 14.62 23.05 -10.96
CA GLU A 371 15.77 22.73 -10.13
C GLU A 371 15.79 23.50 -8.79
N THR A 372 14.93 24.51 -8.62
CA THR A 372 14.82 25.26 -7.36
C THR A 372 13.94 24.55 -6.34
N ILE A 373 13.15 23.58 -6.77
CA ILE A 373 12.34 22.73 -5.87
C ILE A 373 13.22 21.60 -5.35
N PRO A 374 13.48 21.52 -4.02
CA PRO A 374 14.31 20.44 -3.48
C PRO A 374 13.64 19.08 -3.65
N GLU A 375 14.45 18.02 -3.82
CA GLU A 375 13.94 16.65 -3.78
C GLU A 375 13.52 16.28 -2.34
N PRO A 376 12.50 15.46 -2.16
CA PRO A 376 11.68 14.78 -3.15
C PRO A 376 10.48 15.62 -3.67
N GLY A 377 10.48 16.93 -3.53
CA GLY A 377 9.41 17.84 -3.91
C GLY A 377 8.39 18.05 -2.79
N PRO A 378 8.74 18.83 -1.74
CA PRO A 378 7.88 19.06 -0.57
C PRO A 378 6.67 19.95 -0.87
N TYR A 379 6.60 20.53 -2.04
CA TYR A 379 5.49 21.34 -2.55
C TYR A 379 5.37 21.23 -4.07
N CYS A 380 4.22 21.61 -4.60
CA CYS A 380 3.97 21.59 -6.04
C CYS A 380 3.19 22.85 -6.46
N PRO A 381 3.83 23.80 -7.12
CA PRO A 381 3.18 24.95 -7.74
C PRO A 381 2.45 24.54 -9.02
N VAL A 382 1.18 24.94 -9.14
CA VAL A 382 0.37 24.84 -10.36
C VAL A 382 -0.16 26.21 -10.71
N ALA A 383 -0.12 26.56 -12.00
CA ALA A 383 -0.70 27.77 -12.52
C ALA A 383 -1.59 27.46 -13.73
N VAL A 384 -2.72 28.15 -13.82
CA VAL A 384 -3.65 28.10 -14.96
C VAL A 384 -3.74 29.50 -15.57
N GLU A 385 -3.47 29.61 -16.86
CA GLU A 385 -3.65 30.82 -17.65
C GLU A 385 -4.93 30.68 -18.46
N LEU A 386 -5.81 31.67 -18.34
CA LEU A 386 -7.05 31.74 -19.09
C LEU A 386 -6.84 32.51 -20.42
N LYS A 387 -7.72 32.32 -21.36
CA LYS A 387 -7.67 32.98 -22.71
C LYS A 387 -7.75 34.50 -22.65
N ASP A 388 -8.30 35.06 -21.56
CA ASP A 388 -8.36 36.52 -21.34
C ASP A 388 -7.07 37.09 -20.71
N GLY A 389 -6.04 36.22 -20.49
CA GLY A 389 -4.77 36.61 -19.89
C GLY A 389 -4.76 36.49 -18.33
N THR A 390 -5.87 36.15 -17.70
CA THR A 390 -5.92 35.94 -16.24
C THR A 390 -5.04 34.76 -15.86
N ARG A 391 -4.13 34.94 -14.88
CA ARG A 391 -3.27 33.89 -14.35
C ARG A 391 -3.64 33.57 -12.91
N LEU A 392 -4.05 32.34 -12.69
CA LEU A 392 -4.43 31.78 -11.38
C LEU A 392 -3.34 30.79 -10.92
N SER A 393 -2.94 30.82 -9.66
CA SER A 393 -1.92 29.90 -9.15
C SER A 393 -2.20 29.42 -7.74
N HIS A 394 -1.78 28.18 -7.44
CA HIS A 394 -1.82 27.60 -6.10
C HIS A 394 -0.63 26.67 -5.90
N THR A 395 -0.18 26.56 -4.63
CA THR A 395 0.92 25.67 -4.25
C THR A 395 0.47 24.76 -3.12
N ALA A 396 0.33 23.46 -3.40
CA ALA A 396 0.04 22.47 -2.38
C ALA A 396 1.34 22.01 -1.68
N LYS A 397 1.26 21.75 -0.36
CA LYS A 397 2.40 21.35 0.48
C LYS A 397 2.19 20.04 1.21
N ILE A 398 0.96 19.71 1.57
CA ILE A 398 0.59 18.46 2.25
C ILE A 398 -0.63 17.92 1.52
N ALA A 399 -0.47 16.74 0.94
CA ALA A 399 -1.54 16.10 0.19
C ALA A 399 -2.68 15.63 1.10
N LYS A 400 -3.91 15.60 0.58
CA LYS A 400 -5.02 14.92 1.27
C LYS A 400 -4.73 13.43 1.35
N GLY A 401 -4.96 12.86 2.54
CA GLY A 401 -4.63 11.47 2.86
C GLY A 401 -3.19 11.24 3.37
N ASP A 402 -2.33 12.28 3.38
CA ASP A 402 -1.06 12.25 4.12
C ASP A 402 -1.37 12.20 5.64
N PRO A 403 -0.59 11.51 6.48
CA PRO A 403 -0.81 11.46 7.93
C PRO A 403 -0.89 12.85 8.61
N ARG A 404 -0.30 13.88 7.99
CA ARG A 404 -0.39 15.29 8.44
C ARG A 404 -1.65 16.02 7.96
N ASN A 405 -2.39 15.43 7.01
CA ASN A 405 -3.68 15.89 6.48
C ASN A 405 -4.57 14.66 6.18
N PRO A 406 -4.90 13.86 7.21
CA PRO A 406 -5.50 12.55 7.01
C PRO A 406 -6.91 12.62 6.44
N MET A 407 -7.34 11.51 5.87
CA MET A 407 -8.75 11.26 5.62
C MET A 407 -9.47 11.08 6.96
N THR A 408 -10.69 11.60 7.04
CA THR A 408 -11.58 11.29 8.16
C THR A 408 -12.10 9.86 8.04
N GLU A 409 -12.61 9.31 9.13
CA GLU A 409 -13.25 7.98 9.09
C GLU A 409 -14.40 7.93 8.08
N ASP A 410 -15.25 8.96 8.04
CA ASP A 410 -16.36 9.04 7.08
C ASP A 410 -15.86 9.07 5.62
N GLU A 411 -14.76 9.76 5.34
CA GLU A 411 -14.15 9.78 4.00
C GLU A 411 -13.60 8.39 3.61
N VAL A 412 -13.01 7.65 4.55
CA VAL A 412 -12.54 6.28 4.30
C VAL A 412 -13.71 5.33 4.06
N VAL A 413 -14.76 5.43 4.88
CA VAL A 413 -15.98 4.64 4.74
C VAL A 413 -16.67 4.93 3.41
N GLU A 414 -16.76 6.18 2.98
CA GLU A 414 -17.36 6.55 1.70
C GLU A 414 -16.52 6.04 0.51
N LYS A 415 -15.19 6.11 0.61
CA LYS A 415 -14.29 5.49 -0.36
C LYS A 415 -14.53 3.99 -0.43
N PHE A 416 -14.64 3.32 0.71
CA PHE A 416 -14.93 1.89 0.78
C PHE A 416 -16.27 1.56 0.13
N ARG A 417 -17.37 2.28 0.46
CA ARG A 417 -18.68 2.10 -0.17
C ARG A 417 -18.63 2.25 -1.68
N SER A 418 -17.96 3.30 -2.14
CA SER A 418 -17.80 3.57 -3.57
C SER A 418 -17.06 2.45 -4.31
N ASN A 419 -16.11 1.82 -3.66
CA ASN A 419 -15.36 0.69 -4.20
C ASN A 419 -16.16 -0.62 -4.11
N ALA A 420 -16.73 -0.94 -2.95
CA ALA A 420 -17.38 -2.21 -2.66
C ALA A 420 -18.63 -2.46 -3.53
N LYS A 421 -19.43 -1.42 -3.80
CA LYS A 421 -20.64 -1.52 -4.63
C LYS A 421 -20.42 -2.06 -6.05
N LEU A 422 -19.17 -2.10 -6.51
CA LEU A 422 -18.82 -2.65 -7.81
C LEU A 422 -18.85 -4.19 -7.83
N VAL A 423 -18.81 -4.82 -6.65
CA VAL A 423 -18.65 -6.28 -6.52
C VAL A 423 -19.67 -6.92 -5.57
N ILE A 424 -19.96 -6.25 -4.44
CA ILE A 424 -20.87 -6.77 -3.41
C ILE A 424 -22.08 -5.85 -3.19
N ALA A 425 -23.16 -6.40 -2.66
CA ALA A 425 -24.40 -5.66 -2.40
C ALA A 425 -24.24 -4.70 -1.20
N ASP A 426 -25.06 -3.64 -1.15
CA ASP A 426 -25.04 -2.63 -0.09
C ASP A 426 -25.13 -3.24 1.32
N LYS A 427 -25.98 -4.27 1.52
CA LYS A 427 -26.11 -4.96 2.80
C LYS A 427 -24.79 -5.62 3.25
N GLN A 428 -24.05 -6.21 2.33
CA GLN A 428 -22.74 -6.82 2.60
C GLN A 428 -21.70 -5.74 2.87
N THR A 429 -21.75 -4.64 2.12
CA THR A 429 -20.91 -3.46 2.32
C THR A 429 -21.05 -2.91 3.74
N GLU A 430 -22.28 -2.66 4.21
CA GLU A 430 -22.50 -2.15 5.56
C GLU A 430 -22.15 -3.17 6.65
N LYS A 431 -22.38 -4.47 6.40
CA LYS A 431 -21.93 -5.53 7.32
C LYS A 431 -20.41 -5.52 7.49
N LEU A 432 -19.65 -5.36 6.40
CA LEU A 432 -18.19 -5.34 6.44
C LEU A 432 -17.65 -4.08 7.11
N ILE A 433 -18.27 -2.90 6.86
CA ILE A 433 -17.94 -1.67 7.57
C ILE A 433 -18.13 -1.83 9.08
N ALA A 434 -19.28 -2.36 9.50
CA ALA A 434 -19.57 -2.58 10.91
C ALA A 434 -18.55 -3.57 11.54
N ALA A 435 -18.27 -4.69 10.88
CA ALA A 435 -17.31 -5.67 11.36
C ALA A 435 -15.88 -5.10 11.50
N VAL A 436 -15.43 -4.24 10.59
CA VAL A 436 -14.11 -3.60 10.71
C VAL A 436 -14.10 -2.52 11.78
N ARG A 437 -15.18 -1.76 11.96
CA ARG A 437 -15.29 -0.76 13.04
C ARG A 437 -15.18 -1.39 14.43
N ASP A 438 -15.85 -2.52 14.61
CA ASP A 438 -15.87 -3.28 15.88
C ASP A 438 -15.05 -4.55 15.78
N LEU A 439 -13.88 -4.47 15.12
CA LEU A 439 -13.09 -5.65 14.78
C LEU A 439 -12.65 -6.45 16.01
N GLU A 440 -12.40 -5.80 17.13
CA GLU A 440 -12.10 -6.44 18.43
C GLU A 440 -13.24 -7.36 18.91
N ALA A 441 -14.48 -7.06 18.55
CA ALA A 441 -15.64 -7.86 18.92
C ALA A 441 -15.92 -9.03 17.95
N VAL A 442 -15.24 -9.08 16.80
CA VAL A 442 -15.41 -10.16 15.82
C VAL A 442 -14.78 -11.45 16.36
N GLY A 443 -15.61 -12.42 16.67
CA GLY A 443 -15.16 -13.71 17.23
C GLY A 443 -14.42 -14.60 16.25
N ASN A 444 -14.76 -14.50 14.95
CA ASN A 444 -14.10 -15.22 13.87
C ASN A 444 -14.06 -14.36 12.60
N VAL A 445 -12.87 -14.16 12.05
CA VAL A 445 -12.65 -13.35 10.84
C VAL A 445 -13.36 -13.89 9.60
N GLN A 446 -13.82 -15.15 9.63
CA GLN A 446 -14.67 -15.72 8.57
C GLN A 446 -15.90 -14.86 8.27
N GLU A 447 -16.46 -14.19 9.28
CA GLU A 447 -17.62 -13.31 9.11
C GLU A 447 -17.34 -12.12 8.17
N MET A 448 -16.11 -11.62 8.19
CA MET A 448 -15.66 -10.56 7.27
C MET A 448 -15.44 -11.11 5.87
N VAL A 449 -14.82 -12.28 5.79
CA VAL A 449 -14.53 -12.95 4.50
C VAL A 449 -15.84 -13.29 3.80
N ASP A 450 -16.83 -13.84 4.50
CA ASP A 450 -18.16 -14.16 3.97
C ASP A 450 -18.89 -12.91 3.42
N ALA A 451 -18.71 -11.76 4.07
CA ALA A 451 -19.28 -10.50 3.60
C ALA A 451 -18.67 -10.00 2.27
N MET A 452 -17.48 -10.46 1.91
CA MET A 452 -16.82 -10.14 0.63
C MET A 452 -17.22 -11.08 -0.53
N ILE A 453 -17.97 -12.16 -0.28
CA ILE A 453 -18.39 -13.10 -1.32
C ILE A 453 -19.65 -12.55 -2.01
N PRO A 454 -19.64 -12.31 -3.33
CA PRO A 454 -20.83 -11.87 -4.07
C PRO A 454 -22.00 -12.86 -3.94
N ASN A 455 -23.22 -12.34 -3.79
CA ASN A 455 -24.45 -13.15 -3.69
C ASN A 455 -24.74 -13.97 -4.94
#